data_a661dc5a3bdce5e0464ae0d9d85d9d24
#
_entry.id   a661dc5a3bdce5e0464ae0d9d85d9d24
#
_cell.length_a   1.000
_cell.length_b   1.000
_cell.length_c   1.000
_cell.angle_alpha   90.00
_cell.angle_beta   90.00
_cell.angle_gamma   90.00
#
_symmetry.space_group_name_H-M   'P 1'
#
loop_
_entity.id
_entity.type
_entity.pdbx_description
1 polymer ?
#
loop_
_entity_poly.entity_id
_entity_poly.type
_entity_poly.pdbx_seq_one_letter_code
_entity_poly.pdbx_strand_id
1 'polypeptide(L)'
;MLGSASDTDPAPPASRASRWRTKEMTERGSDLSGREPVGVVLARLRGERGLTGERLGALVHMSQAKISKIERGVARPSPADVERIAVALDAPQALVASLVDQAGADQDHAGTTRGPARRGTVGQQDFSAEETRAHRIRNLEPILIPGLLQIGEYTRRVINEYFGLTHGDAESKWADTAATVSLRARRQELLYDPSREFEFVIFETVFRNRFAPPGAMLAQVDRVEAVAQLANVTVKVVPDTADLGYPPMQGFTILDDNVVLAESMDATILRDRKSVDFYTRFFDQYASRGVDDLEPILSRYKTLYADLARPRGDG
;
A
#
# COMPACT_ATOMS: atom_id res chain seq x y z
N MET A 1 -71.66 16.50 38.69
CA MET A 1 -71.54 15.26 37.87
C MET A 1 -70.09 15.13 37.43
N LEU A 2 -69.47 14.14 38.07
CA LEU A 2 -68.54 13.15 37.51
C LEU A 2 -67.44 13.76 36.63
N GLY A 3 -66.22 13.77 36.94
CA GLY A 3 -65.38 12.88 37.72
C GLY A 3 -64.39 12.26 36.81
N SER A 4 -63.23 12.30 36.85
CA SER A 4 -62.29 11.18 36.75
C SER A 4 -60.84 11.70 36.83
N ALA A 5 -60.26 11.34 37.89
CA ALA A 5 -58.83 11.39 38.09
C ALA A 5 -58.16 10.41 37.10
N SER A 6 -57.11 10.85 36.48
CA SER A 6 -56.16 9.95 35.81
C SER A 6 -54.87 9.92 36.62
N ASP A 7 -54.69 8.81 37.26
CA ASP A 7 -53.44 8.34 37.85
C ASP A 7 -52.34 8.34 36.81
N THR A 8 -51.25 9.04 37.04
CA THR A 8 -50.00 8.91 36.27
C THR A 8 -48.96 8.24 37.18
N ASP A 9 -48.80 6.95 36.96
CA ASP A 9 -47.72 6.12 37.51
C ASP A 9 -46.32 6.62 37.10
N PRO A 10 -45.37 6.76 38.00
CA PRO A 10 -44.03 7.17 37.65
C PRO A 10 -43.26 6.02 36.99
N ALA A 11 -42.62 6.33 35.83
CA ALA A 11 -41.77 5.42 35.10
C ALA A 11 -40.60 4.88 35.94
N PRO A 12 -40.21 3.60 35.75
CA PRO A 12 -39.13 3.00 36.53
C PRO A 12 -37.75 3.59 36.15
N PRO A 13 -36.77 3.59 37.09
CA PRO A 13 -35.45 4.18 36.82
C PRO A 13 -34.68 3.37 35.80
N ALA A 14 -34.09 4.04 34.82
CA ALA A 14 -33.26 3.48 33.77
C ALA A 14 -32.13 2.60 34.34
N SER A 15 -32.11 1.37 33.89
CA SER A 15 -31.19 0.33 34.33
C SER A 15 -29.72 0.69 34.01
N ARG A 16 -28.81 0.27 34.89
CA ARG A 16 -27.34 0.42 34.82
C ARG A 16 -26.69 -0.11 33.53
N ALA A 17 -27.45 -0.64 32.60
CA ALA A 17 -26.95 -1.26 31.35
C ALA A 17 -26.57 -0.27 30.26
N SER A 18 -26.98 1.01 30.36
CA SER A 18 -26.68 2.01 29.29
C SER A 18 -25.35 2.74 29.45
N ARG A 19 -24.65 2.56 30.56
CA ARG A 19 -23.37 3.26 30.84
C ARG A 19 -22.13 2.51 30.34
N TRP A 20 -22.29 1.26 29.86
CA TRP A 20 -21.19 0.41 29.39
C TRP A 20 -21.00 0.45 27.87
N ARG A 21 -21.95 0.94 27.09
CA ARG A 21 -21.88 0.91 25.62
C ARG A 21 -21.10 2.07 24.97
N THR A 22 -20.82 3.14 25.68
CA THR A 22 -20.16 4.33 25.11
C THR A 22 -18.66 4.39 25.36
N LYS A 23 -18.11 3.55 26.23
CA LYS A 23 -16.67 3.52 26.53
C LYS A 23 -15.89 2.47 25.74
N GLU A 24 -16.58 1.51 25.10
CA GLU A 24 -15.96 0.40 24.35
C GLU A 24 -15.76 0.68 22.85
N MET A 25 -16.22 1.81 22.34
CA MET A 25 -16.14 2.12 20.91
C MET A 25 -14.95 2.99 20.50
N THR A 26 -14.08 3.40 21.41
CA THR A 26 -12.96 4.32 21.09
C THR A 26 -11.57 3.66 21.14
N GLU A 27 -11.47 2.37 21.47
CA GLU A 27 -10.18 1.69 21.66
C GLU A 27 -9.98 0.40 20.86
N ARG A 28 -10.73 0.18 19.78
CA ARG A 28 -10.48 -0.97 18.90
C ARG A 28 -10.00 -0.52 17.53
N GLY A 29 -8.68 -0.36 17.39
CA GLY A 29 -8.03 -0.68 16.14
C GLY A 29 -8.20 -2.19 15.93
N SER A 30 -9.28 -2.62 15.27
CA SER A 30 -9.54 -4.02 14.99
C SER A 30 -8.53 -4.52 13.97
N ASP A 31 -7.60 -5.37 14.41
CA ASP A 31 -6.92 -6.32 13.58
C ASP A 31 -7.97 -7.22 12.89
N LEU A 32 -7.99 -7.23 11.56
CA LEU A 32 -8.95 -7.99 10.75
C LEU A 32 -8.79 -9.52 10.87
N SER A 33 -7.84 -10.02 11.67
CA SER A 33 -7.58 -11.45 11.91
C SER A 33 -8.46 -12.07 13.00
N GLY A 34 -9.18 -11.27 13.79
CA GLY A 34 -10.01 -11.75 14.91
C GLY A 34 -9.20 -12.31 16.09
N ARG A 35 -7.88 -12.21 16.10
CA ARG A 35 -6.98 -12.63 17.18
C ARG A 35 -6.59 -11.43 18.05
N GLU A 36 -6.53 -11.67 19.38
CA GLU A 36 -6.07 -10.67 20.33
C GLU A 36 -4.58 -10.36 20.10
N PRO A 37 -4.14 -9.07 20.04
CA PRO A 37 -2.74 -8.72 19.82
C PRO A 37 -1.80 -9.33 20.87
N VAL A 38 -0.62 -9.83 20.45
CA VAL A 38 0.37 -10.48 21.34
C VAL A 38 0.67 -9.65 22.60
N GLY A 39 0.90 -8.33 22.44
CA GLY A 39 1.20 -7.44 23.58
C GLY A 39 0.08 -7.36 24.60
N VAL A 40 -1.18 -7.39 24.16
CA VAL A 40 -2.36 -7.35 25.02
C VAL A 40 -2.49 -8.66 25.82
N VAL A 41 -2.27 -9.80 25.17
CA VAL A 41 -2.27 -11.13 25.83
C VAL A 41 -1.17 -11.19 26.91
N LEU A 42 0.06 -10.74 26.56
CA LEU A 42 1.18 -10.72 27.51
C LEU A 42 0.91 -9.80 28.70
N ALA A 43 0.32 -8.62 28.48
CA ALA A 43 -0.06 -7.68 29.53
C ALA A 43 -1.10 -8.29 30.49
N ARG A 44 -2.09 -9.00 29.95
CA ARG A 44 -3.10 -9.72 30.73
C ARG A 44 -2.49 -10.81 31.59
N LEU A 45 -1.65 -11.69 30.99
CA LEU A 45 -0.96 -12.75 31.73
C LEU A 45 -0.07 -12.21 32.85
N ARG A 46 0.64 -11.11 32.60
CA ARG A 46 1.43 -10.44 33.66
C ARG A 46 0.54 -9.92 34.78
N GLY A 47 -0.60 -9.32 34.45
CA GLY A 47 -1.58 -8.84 35.42
C GLY A 47 -2.16 -9.95 36.28
N GLU A 48 -2.51 -11.09 35.68
CA GLU A 48 -3.01 -12.30 36.38
C GLU A 48 -1.99 -12.84 37.38
N ARG A 49 -0.68 -12.66 37.09
CA ARG A 49 0.42 -13.03 38.00
C ARG A 49 0.78 -11.96 39.04
N GLY A 50 0.13 -10.81 39.01
CA GLY A 50 0.43 -9.70 39.91
C GLY A 50 1.83 -9.12 39.76
N LEU A 51 2.48 -9.34 38.58
CA LEU A 51 3.83 -8.85 38.32
C LEU A 51 3.80 -7.41 37.81
N THR A 52 4.74 -6.58 38.30
CA THR A 52 5.00 -5.27 37.70
C THR A 52 5.83 -5.43 36.42
N GLY A 53 5.74 -4.45 35.48
CA GLY A 53 6.58 -4.47 34.30
C GLY A 53 8.07 -4.49 34.58
N GLU A 54 8.50 -3.93 35.72
CA GLU A 54 9.89 -3.96 36.20
C GLU A 54 10.31 -5.37 36.63
N ARG A 55 9.47 -6.04 37.43
CA ARG A 55 9.71 -7.42 37.85
C ARG A 55 9.74 -8.40 36.70
N LEU A 56 8.80 -8.27 35.75
CA LEU A 56 8.83 -9.08 34.54
C LEU A 56 10.10 -8.79 33.72
N GLY A 57 10.48 -7.51 33.56
CA GLY A 57 11.71 -7.13 32.86
C GLY A 57 12.95 -7.78 33.46
N ALA A 58 13.05 -7.80 34.79
CA ALA A 58 14.15 -8.46 35.52
C ALA A 58 14.19 -9.97 35.24
N LEU A 59 13.02 -10.66 35.23
CA LEU A 59 12.93 -12.10 34.96
C LEU A 59 13.38 -12.48 33.55
N VAL A 60 13.10 -11.62 32.56
CA VAL A 60 13.39 -11.90 31.14
C VAL A 60 14.60 -11.14 30.58
N HIS A 61 15.38 -10.47 31.47
CA HIS A 61 16.54 -9.66 31.12
C HIS A 61 16.21 -8.55 30.10
N MET A 62 15.08 -7.87 30.31
CA MET A 62 14.62 -6.73 29.51
C MET A 62 14.35 -5.51 30.38
N SER A 63 14.52 -4.30 29.83
CA SER A 63 14.14 -3.08 30.54
C SER A 63 12.61 -2.98 30.68
N GLN A 64 12.14 -2.38 31.78
CA GLN A 64 10.72 -2.06 31.98
C GLN A 64 10.13 -1.29 30.80
N ALA A 65 10.92 -0.35 30.24
CA ALA A 65 10.51 0.43 29.07
C ALA A 65 10.29 -0.44 27.81
N LYS A 66 11.09 -1.51 27.61
CA LYS A 66 10.88 -2.47 26.50
C LYS A 66 9.62 -3.28 26.73
N ILE A 67 9.40 -3.82 27.94
CA ILE A 67 8.16 -4.55 28.30
C ILE A 67 6.94 -3.65 28.06
N SER A 68 6.93 -2.43 28.57
CA SER A 68 5.81 -1.50 28.40
C SER A 68 5.54 -1.15 26.93
N LYS A 69 6.57 -1.02 26.08
CA LYS A 69 6.39 -0.79 24.65
C LYS A 69 5.77 -1.98 23.94
N ILE A 70 6.17 -3.21 24.32
CA ILE A 70 5.61 -4.47 23.79
C ILE A 70 4.14 -4.58 24.16
N GLU A 71 3.81 -4.42 25.44
CA GLU A 71 2.44 -4.56 25.95
C GLU A 71 1.46 -3.55 25.33
N ARG A 72 1.93 -2.33 25.05
CA ARG A 72 1.14 -1.29 24.40
C ARG A 72 1.13 -1.39 22.87
N GLY A 73 1.78 -2.38 22.29
CA GLY A 73 1.89 -2.53 20.83
C GLY A 73 2.75 -1.47 20.15
N VAL A 74 3.52 -0.66 20.90
CA VAL A 74 4.44 0.37 20.37
C VAL A 74 5.72 -0.26 19.83
N ALA A 75 6.14 -1.39 20.37
CA ALA A 75 7.24 -2.18 19.87
C ALA A 75 6.78 -3.60 19.57
N ARG A 76 7.16 -4.13 18.41
CA ARG A 76 6.91 -5.53 18.04
C ARG A 76 7.97 -6.42 18.68
N PRO A 77 7.59 -7.41 19.48
CA PRO A 77 8.55 -8.35 20.04
C PRO A 77 9.00 -9.36 18.99
N SER A 78 10.25 -9.84 19.10
CA SER A 78 10.68 -11.01 18.32
C SER A 78 9.99 -12.29 18.83
N PRO A 79 9.85 -13.36 18.00
CA PRO A 79 9.36 -14.65 18.45
C PRO A 79 10.11 -15.14 19.70
N ALA A 80 11.44 -14.98 19.74
CA ALA A 80 12.26 -15.32 20.89
C ALA A 80 11.96 -14.46 22.14
N ASP A 81 11.62 -13.16 21.96
CA ASP A 81 11.22 -12.31 23.07
C ASP A 81 9.83 -12.72 23.61
N VAL A 82 8.90 -13.07 22.70
CA VAL A 82 7.55 -13.54 23.07
C VAL A 82 7.62 -14.87 23.82
N GLU A 83 8.40 -15.82 23.32
CA GLU A 83 8.62 -17.10 23.98
C GLU A 83 9.16 -16.89 25.41
N ARG A 84 10.23 -16.09 25.55
CA ARG A 84 10.86 -15.81 26.84
C ARG A 84 9.90 -15.17 27.82
N ILE A 85 9.09 -14.20 27.38
CA ILE A 85 8.11 -13.52 28.22
C ILE A 85 6.96 -14.47 28.59
N ALA A 86 6.39 -15.20 27.63
CA ALA A 86 5.28 -16.11 27.86
C ALA A 86 5.68 -17.28 28.78
N VAL A 87 6.89 -17.84 28.63
CA VAL A 87 7.43 -18.87 29.53
C VAL A 87 7.66 -18.31 30.93
N ALA A 88 8.21 -17.11 31.08
CA ALA A 88 8.39 -16.45 32.37
C ALA A 88 7.08 -16.13 33.08
N LEU A 89 5.98 -16.05 32.31
CA LEU A 89 4.61 -15.89 32.82
C LEU A 89 3.91 -17.25 33.01
N ASP A 90 4.62 -18.40 32.93
CA ASP A 90 4.10 -19.77 33.00
C ASP A 90 2.84 -19.98 32.11
N ALA A 91 2.85 -19.42 30.91
CA ALA A 91 1.75 -19.62 29.99
C ALA A 91 1.71 -21.10 29.53
N PRO A 92 0.53 -21.68 29.28
CA PRO A 92 0.41 -23.02 28.72
C PRO A 92 1.19 -23.16 27.43
N GLN A 93 1.87 -24.29 27.23
CA GLN A 93 2.74 -24.49 26.06
C GLN A 93 2.04 -24.28 24.72
N ALA A 94 0.76 -24.65 24.61
CA ALA A 94 -0.05 -24.40 23.42
C ALA A 94 -0.26 -22.89 23.17
N LEU A 95 -0.40 -22.09 24.23
CA LEU A 95 -0.53 -20.65 24.13
C LEU A 95 0.82 -20.00 23.76
N VAL A 96 1.94 -20.49 24.34
CA VAL A 96 3.30 -20.04 23.97
C VAL A 96 3.52 -20.24 22.48
N ALA A 97 3.28 -21.46 21.97
CA ALA A 97 3.42 -21.77 20.56
C ALA A 97 2.55 -20.85 19.68
N SER A 98 1.30 -20.65 20.04
CA SER A 98 0.38 -19.76 19.29
C SER A 98 0.86 -18.30 19.27
N LEU A 99 1.37 -17.77 20.39
CA LEU A 99 1.89 -16.41 20.49
C LEU A 99 3.21 -16.24 19.73
N VAL A 100 4.07 -17.26 19.74
CA VAL A 100 5.33 -17.30 18.98
C VAL A 100 5.04 -17.32 17.48
N ASP A 101 4.10 -18.16 17.04
CA ASP A 101 3.66 -18.22 15.63
C ASP A 101 3.04 -16.89 15.19
N GLN A 102 2.23 -16.27 16.06
CA GLN A 102 1.65 -14.96 15.78
C GLN A 102 2.74 -13.88 15.69
N ALA A 103 3.72 -13.88 16.59
CA ALA A 103 4.85 -12.94 16.54
C ALA A 103 5.76 -13.20 15.33
N GLY A 104 5.91 -14.45 14.89
CA GLY A 104 6.59 -14.83 13.66
C GLY A 104 5.87 -14.32 12.44
N ALA A 105 4.56 -14.56 12.35
CA ALA A 105 3.71 -14.00 11.31
C ALA A 105 3.74 -12.46 11.31
N ASP A 106 3.73 -11.83 12.49
CA ASP A 106 3.88 -10.37 12.65
C ASP A 106 5.28 -9.88 12.25
N GLN A 107 6.33 -10.70 12.36
CA GLN A 107 7.67 -10.40 11.86
C GLN A 107 7.82 -10.69 10.37
N ASP A 108 7.24 -11.74 9.85
CA ASP A 108 7.16 -12.01 8.40
C ASP A 108 6.35 -10.91 7.70
N HIS A 109 5.34 -10.37 8.37
CA HIS A 109 4.64 -9.14 7.97
C HIS A 109 5.45 -7.87 8.29
N ALA A 110 6.53 -7.92 9.07
CA ALA A 110 7.45 -6.80 9.36
C ALA A 110 8.58 -6.69 8.33
N GLY A 111 8.80 -7.70 7.48
CA GLY A 111 9.43 -7.54 6.18
C GLY A 111 8.59 -6.63 5.27
N THR A 112 7.31 -6.47 5.59
CA THR A 112 6.40 -5.47 5.08
C THR A 112 6.58 -4.21 5.93
N THR A 113 7.40 -3.27 5.49
CA THR A 113 7.44 -1.95 6.09
C THR A 113 6.11 -1.25 5.75
N ARG A 114 5.06 -1.58 6.51
CA ARG A 114 3.90 -0.70 6.66
C ARG A 114 4.33 0.46 7.54
N GLY A 115 5.17 1.34 6.99
CA GLY A 115 5.10 2.71 7.42
C GLY A 115 3.73 3.21 6.97
N PRO A 116 2.94 3.95 7.78
CA PRO A 116 1.96 4.81 7.17
C PRO A 116 2.77 5.57 6.13
N ALA A 117 2.46 5.36 4.84
CA ALA A 117 2.98 6.22 3.81
C ALA A 117 2.63 7.60 4.32
N ARG A 118 3.61 8.34 4.81
CA ARG A 118 3.41 9.75 5.10
C ARG A 118 2.96 10.29 3.76
N ARG A 119 1.66 10.55 3.70
CA ARG A 119 0.95 11.02 2.53
C ARG A 119 1.74 12.21 2.01
N GLY A 120 2.43 12.03 0.90
CA GLY A 120 3.28 13.08 0.33
C GLY A 120 4.63 12.58 -0.18
N THR A 121 5.55 13.50 -0.39
CA THR A 121 6.90 13.31 -0.95
C THR A 121 7.77 12.24 -0.28
N VAL A 122 7.55 11.92 0.99
CA VAL A 122 8.38 10.98 1.77
C VAL A 122 8.21 9.53 1.26
N GLY A 123 7.01 9.08 0.98
CA GLY A 123 6.79 7.73 0.41
C GLY A 123 7.41 7.59 -0.98
N GLN A 124 7.37 8.63 -1.79
CA GLN A 124 8.02 8.65 -3.11
C GLN A 124 9.56 8.69 -3.01
N GLN A 125 10.13 9.30 -1.98
CA GLN A 125 11.57 9.29 -1.76
C GLN A 125 12.08 7.90 -1.40
N ASP A 126 11.35 7.15 -0.56
CA ASP A 126 11.71 5.77 -0.22
C ASP A 126 11.65 4.85 -1.45
N PHE A 127 10.59 4.98 -2.26
CA PHE A 127 10.47 4.28 -3.54
C PHE A 127 11.62 4.63 -4.48
N SER A 128 11.91 5.92 -4.65
CA SER A 128 12.99 6.40 -5.50
C SER A 128 14.35 5.88 -5.06
N ALA A 129 14.60 5.79 -3.75
CA ALA A 129 15.85 5.27 -3.21
C ALA A 129 16.03 3.78 -3.51
N GLU A 130 14.97 2.97 -3.42
CA GLU A 130 15.01 1.55 -3.76
C GLU A 130 15.23 1.34 -5.27
N GLU A 131 14.47 2.03 -6.13
CA GLU A 131 14.64 1.95 -7.58
C GLU A 131 16.04 2.39 -8.04
N THR A 132 16.61 3.42 -7.41
CA THR A 132 17.95 3.92 -7.77
C THR A 132 19.04 2.87 -7.51
N ARG A 133 18.83 1.94 -6.60
CA ARG A 133 19.79 0.86 -6.30
C ARG A 133 19.62 -0.37 -7.19
N ALA A 134 18.42 -0.58 -7.72
CA ALA A 134 18.08 -1.77 -8.47
C ALA A 134 18.71 -1.78 -9.86
N HIS A 135 19.16 -2.95 -10.30
CA HIS A 135 19.61 -3.20 -11.67
C HIS A 135 18.49 -3.70 -12.57
N ARG A 136 17.61 -4.55 -12.06
CA ARG A 136 16.45 -5.08 -12.78
C ARG A 136 15.17 -4.55 -12.17
N ILE A 137 14.35 -3.91 -12.99
CA ILE A 137 13.10 -3.28 -12.60
C ILE A 137 11.97 -3.86 -13.43
N ARG A 138 11.04 -4.58 -12.78
CA ARG A 138 9.84 -5.15 -13.41
C ARG A 138 8.61 -4.48 -12.84
N ASN A 139 7.85 -3.77 -13.67
CA ASN A 139 6.67 -3.04 -13.22
C ASN A 139 5.42 -3.53 -13.94
N LEU A 140 4.37 -3.77 -13.19
CA LEU A 140 3.04 -4.10 -13.69
C LEU A 140 2.06 -3.00 -13.32
N GLU A 141 1.38 -2.43 -14.33
CA GLU A 141 0.41 -1.35 -14.14
C GLU A 141 -0.91 -1.61 -14.89
N PRO A 142 -2.01 -1.80 -14.13
CA PRO A 142 -3.31 -2.10 -14.73
C PRO A 142 -4.15 -0.85 -15.06
N ILE A 143 -3.87 0.31 -14.45
CA ILE A 143 -4.78 1.47 -14.46
C ILE A 143 -4.10 2.75 -14.95
N LEU A 144 -2.86 2.99 -14.54
CA LEU A 144 -2.07 4.18 -14.86
C LEU A 144 -0.91 3.84 -15.78
N ILE A 145 -0.39 4.80 -16.49
CA ILE A 145 0.92 4.66 -17.13
C ILE A 145 1.99 4.55 -16.03
N PRO A 146 2.93 3.59 -16.12
CA PRO A 146 4.04 3.47 -15.17
C PRO A 146 4.77 4.80 -14.95
N GLY A 147 5.11 5.12 -13.70
CA GLY A 147 5.70 6.41 -13.36
C GLY A 147 6.95 6.77 -14.15
N LEU A 148 7.79 5.77 -14.51
CA LEU A 148 8.98 5.95 -15.34
C LEU A 148 8.65 6.28 -16.81
N LEU A 149 7.47 5.91 -17.30
CA LEU A 149 7.02 6.15 -18.67
C LEU A 149 6.17 7.42 -18.81
N GLN A 150 5.80 8.10 -17.70
CA GLN A 150 4.93 9.26 -17.76
C GLN A 150 5.61 10.50 -18.32
N ILE A 151 4.89 11.31 -19.11
CA ILE A 151 5.31 12.68 -19.43
C ILE A 151 4.97 13.61 -18.25
N GLY A 152 5.65 14.77 -18.18
CA GLY A 152 5.46 15.72 -17.07
C GLY A 152 4.02 16.22 -16.92
N GLU A 153 3.27 16.42 -18.01
CA GLU A 153 1.87 16.86 -17.97
C GLU A 153 0.95 15.78 -17.41
N TYR A 154 1.12 14.53 -17.84
CA TYR A 154 0.39 13.39 -17.28
C TYR A 154 0.67 13.25 -15.78
N THR A 155 1.94 13.27 -15.40
CA THR A 155 2.38 13.20 -13.99
C THR A 155 1.74 14.31 -13.16
N ARG A 156 1.81 15.56 -13.62
CA ARG A 156 1.24 16.71 -12.91
C ARG A 156 -0.25 16.54 -12.69
N ARG A 157 -0.97 16.09 -13.71
CA ARG A 157 -2.41 15.88 -13.64
C ARG A 157 -2.79 14.82 -12.60
N VAL A 158 -2.17 13.64 -12.68
CA VAL A 158 -2.42 12.55 -11.72
C VAL A 158 -2.12 12.98 -10.29
N ILE A 159 -1.01 13.68 -10.07
CA ILE A 159 -0.61 14.14 -8.73
C ILE A 159 -1.57 15.22 -8.21
N ASN A 160 -1.97 16.18 -9.04
CA ASN A 160 -2.89 17.24 -8.64
C ASN A 160 -4.26 16.68 -8.23
N GLU A 161 -4.80 15.74 -9.01
CA GLU A 161 -6.07 15.09 -8.66
C GLU A 161 -5.94 14.29 -7.37
N TYR A 162 -4.86 13.53 -7.20
CA TYR A 162 -4.59 12.80 -5.97
C TYR A 162 -4.52 13.72 -4.74
N PHE A 163 -3.76 14.82 -4.80
CA PHE A 163 -3.70 15.79 -3.72
C PHE A 163 -5.04 16.51 -3.52
N GLY A 164 -5.80 16.73 -4.58
CA GLY A 164 -7.17 17.27 -4.51
C GLY A 164 -8.09 16.43 -3.63
N LEU A 165 -7.98 15.12 -3.75
CA LEU A 165 -8.79 14.17 -2.98
C LEU A 165 -8.30 14.00 -1.53
N THR A 166 -7.01 14.20 -1.27
CA THR A 166 -6.41 13.85 0.05
C THR A 166 -6.21 15.05 0.99
N HIS A 167 -6.01 16.26 0.49
CA HIS A 167 -5.54 17.39 1.29
C HIS A 167 -6.37 18.68 1.15
N GLY A 168 -7.59 18.70 0.80
CA GLY A 168 -8.53 19.87 0.84
C GLY A 168 -8.01 21.30 0.48
N ASP A 169 -6.81 21.72 0.93
CA ASP A 169 -6.31 23.09 0.85
C ASP A 169 -5.30 23.38 -0.27
N ALA A 170 -5.41 24.58 -0.88
CA ALA A 170 -4.78 24.89 -2.16
C ALA A 170 -3.28 25.29 -2.10
N GLU A 171 -2.80 25.93 -1.05
CA GLU A 171 -1.46 26.54 -1.06
C GLU A 171 -0.29 25.56 -0.84
N SER A 172 -0.46 24.53 -0.03
CA SER A 172 0.60 23.51 0.14
C SER A 172 0.74 22.59 -1.08
N LYS A 173 -0.30 22.46 -1.90
CA LYS A 173 -0.39 21.56 -3.05
C LYS A 173 0.63 21.85 -4.15
N TRP A 174 0.86 23.14 -4.47
CA TRP A 174 1.69 23.50 -5.61
C TRP A 174 3.17 23.20 -5.39
N ALA A 175 3.68 23.46 -4.19
CA ALA A 175 5.07 23.17 -3.84
C ALA A 175 5.32 21.65 -3.82
N ASP A 176 4.40 20.88 -3.23
CA ASP A 176 4.49 19.42 -3.15
C ASP A 176 4.35 18.77 -4.52
N THR A 177 3.45 19.28 -5.37
CA THR A 177 3.29 18.80 -6.75
C THR A 177 4.55 19.05 -7.57
N ALA A 178 5.12 20.24 -7.54
CA ALA A 178 6.32 20.58 -8.31
C ALA A 178 7.52 19.74 -7.88
N ALA A 179 7.70 19.55 -6.56
CA ALA A 179 8.75 18.69 -6.01
C ALA A 179 8.57 17.23 -6.45
N THR A 180 7.34 16.71 -6.40
CA THR A 180 7.02 15.34 -6.80
C THR A 180 7.20 15.12 -8.31
N VAL A 181 6.77 16.06 -9.15
CA VAL A 181 6.99 16.00 -10.61
C VAL A 181 8.49 16.03 -10.92
N SER A 182 9.27 16.90 -10.26
CA SER A 182 10.72 16.99 -10.44
C SER A 182 11.43 15.69 -10.01
N LEU A 183 11.00 15.09 -8.90
CA LEU A 183 11.54 13.81 -8.44
C LEU A 183 11.25 12.69 -9.45
N ARG A 184 10.03 12.61 -9.97
CA ARG A 184 9.66 11.62 -11.00
C ARG A 184 10.43 11.83 -12.30
N ALA A 185 10.62 13.08 -12.72
CA ALA A 185 11.43 13.37 -13.92
C ALA A 185 12.88 12.90 -13.76
N ARG A 186 13.51 13.11 -12.61
CA ARG A 186 14.86 12.59 -12.31
C ARG A 186 14.91 11.05 -12.31
N ARG A 187 13.89 10.38 -11.78
CA ARG A 187 13.81 8.92 -11.81
C ARG A 187 13.80 8.36 -13.25
N GLN A 188 13.24 9.09 -14.20
CA GLN A 188 13.19 8.67 -15.60
C GLN A 188 14.58 8.63 -16.27
N GLU A 189 15.59 9.30 -15.69
CA GLU A 189 16.97 9.22 -16.15
C GLU A 189 17.53 7.80 -16.04
N LEU A 190 17.00 6.99 -15.12
CA LEU A 190 17.38 5.58 -14.94
C LEU A 190 17.14 4.74 -16.19
N LEU A 191 16.13 5.08 -17.03
CA LEU A 191 15.84 4.36 -18.27
C LEU A 191 16.99 4.42 -19.29
N TYR A 192 17.85 5.42 -19.20
CA TYR A 192 18.96 5.63 -20.12
C TYR A 192 20.29 5.05 -19.61
N ASP A 193 20.28 4.40 -18.44
CA ASP A 193 21.42 3.66 -17.90
C ASP A 193 21.45 2.25 -18.53
N PRO A 194 22.39 1.95 -19.46
CA PRO A 194 22.43 0.67 -20.16
C PRO A 194 22.82 -0.52 -19.27
N SER A 195 23.27 -0.28 -18.03
CA SER A 195 23.57 -1.32 -17.07
C SER A 195 22.32 -1.86 -16.37
N ARG A 196 21.15 -1.27 -16.62
CA ARG A 196 19.87 -1.62 -16.01
C ARG A 196 18.93 -2.29 -17.00
N GLU A 197 18.07 -3.14 -16.51
CA GLU A 197 17.03 -3.82 -17.29
C GLU A 197 15.64 -3.40 -16.77
N PHE A 198 14.77 -3.09 -17.73
CA PHE A 198 13.39 -2.69 -17.43
C PHE A 198 12.41 -3.58 -18.18
N GLU A 199 11.44 -4.12 -17.44
CA GLU A 199 10.30 -4.84 -18.01
C GLU A 199 9.01 -4.17 -17.52
N PHE A 200 8.22 -3.65 -18.45
CA PHE A 200 6.91 -3.06 -18.18
C PHE A 200 5.81 -3.96 -18.73
N VAL A 201 4.90 -4.38 -17.87
CA VAL A 201 3.64 -5.03 -18.27
C VAL A 201 2.53 -4.06 -17.96
N ILE A 202 1.93 -3.47 -18.98
CA ILE A 202 0.85 -2.50 -18.85
C ILE A 202 -0.42 -3.04 -19.50
N PHE A 203 -1.56 -2.72 -18.93
CA PHE A 203 -2.82 -3.11 -19.53
C PHE A 203 -3.27 -2.07 -20.55
N GLU A 204 -3.91 -2.51 -21.62
CA GLU A 204 -4.44 -1.61 -22.64
C GLU A 204 -5.36 -0.54 -22.07
N THR A 205 -6.04 -0.86 -20.95
CA THR A 205 -6.87 0.08 -20.16
C THR A 205 -6.15 1.38 -19.81
N VAL A 206 -4.82 1.39 -19.60
CA VAL A 206 -4.07 2.61 -19.25
C VAL A 206 -4.12 3.65 -20.35
N PHE A 207 -4.20 3.22 -21.62
CA PHE A 207 -4.34 4.14 -22.76
C PHE A 207 -5.78 4.63 -22.94
N ARG A 208 -6.76 3.82 -22.54
CA ARG A 208 -8.18 4.19 -22.58
C ARG A 208 -8.55 5.17 -21.46
N ASN A 209 -7.93 5.02 -20.30
CA ASN A 209 -8.15 5.89 -19.15
C ASN A 209 -7.59 7.29 -19.41
N ARG A 210 -8.47 8.23 -19.69
CA ARG A 210 -8.10 9.59 -20.04
C ARG A 210 -7.90 10.46 -18.80
N PHE A 211 -6.70 10.42 -18.25
CA PHE A 211 -6.31 11.23 -17.08
C PHE A 211 -5.75 12.62 -17.43
N ALA A 212 -5.57 12.91 -18.73
CA ALA A 212 -5.04 14.18 -19.21
C ALA A 212 -5.83 14.65 -20.44
N PRO A 213 -5.68 15.93 -20.87
CA PRO A 213 -6.24 16.41 -22.12
C PRO A 213 -5.79 15.59 -23.32
N PRO A 214 -6.58 15.50 -24.41
CA PRO A 214 -6.28 14.63 -25.54
C PRO A 214 -4.87 14.83 -26.14
N GLY A 215 -4.40 16.06 -26.28
CA GLY A 215 -3.05 16.33 -26.77
C GLY A 215 -1.94 15.81 -25.85
N ALA A 216 -2.15 15.87 -24.53
CA ALA A 216 -1.22 15.30 -23.58
C ALA A 216 -1.29 13.75 -23.58
N MET A 217 -2.47 13.15 -23.76
CA MET A 217 -2.62 11.71 -23.91
C MET A 217 -1.92 11.21 -25.20
N LEU A 218 -2.03 11.96 -26.31
CA LEU A 218 -1.30 11.65 -27.54
C LEU A 218 0.22 11.62 -27.28
N ALA A 219 0.76 12.69 -26.69
CA ALA A 219 2.18 12.77 -26.34
C ALA A 219 2.60 11.66 -25.34
N GLN A 220 1.69 11.22 -24.47
CA GLN A 220 1.93 10.11 -23.55
C GLN A 220 2.07 8.77 -24.28
N VAL A 221 1.23 8.51 -25.29
CA VAL A 221 1.33 7.31 -26.12
C VAL A 221 2.65 7.33 -26.92
N ASP A 222 3.00 8.48 -27.52
CA ASP A 222 4.29 8.65 -28.22
C ASP A 222 5.49 8.41 -27.30
N ARG A 223 5.41 8.82 -26.04
CA ARG A 223 6.44 8.57 -25.02
C ARG A 223 6.63 7.09 -24.74
N VAL A 224 5.54 6.32 -24.59
CA VAL A 224 5.61 4.87 -24.36
C VAL A 224 6.26 4.19 -25.56
N GLU A 225 5.87 4.54 -26.78
CA GLU A 225 6.46 4.01 -28.00
C GLU A 225 7.96 4.30 -28.07
N ALA A 226 8.37 5.56 -27.80
CA ALA A 226 9.77 5.95 -27.86
C ALA A 226 10.63 5.21 -26.81
N VAL A 227 10.11 5.02 -25.59
CA VAL A 227 10.84 4.29 -24.54
C VAL A 227 10.93 2.81 -24.86
N ALA A 228 9.92 2.22 -25.48
CA ALA A 228 9.95 0.82 -25.91
C ALA A 228 11.03 0.52 -26.97
N GLN A 229 11.63 1.54 -27.59
CA GLN A 229 12.74 1.38 -28.53
C GLN A 229 14.12 1.31 -27.84
N LEU A 230 14.21 1.56 -26.54
CA LEU A 230 15.47 1.46 -25.80
C LEU A 230 15.89 0.00 -25.66
N ALA A 231 17.17 -0.29 -25.90
CA ALA A 231 17.68 -1.66 -25.95
C ALA A 231 17.57 -2.43 -24.62
N ASN A 232 17.51 -1.69 -23.52
CA ASN A 232 17.41 -2.22 -22.15
C ASN A 232 15.98 -2.15 -21.59
N VAL A 233 14.98 -1.84 -22.42
CA VAL A 233 13.57 -1.72 -22.00
C VAL A 233 12.70 -2.69 -22.81
N THR A 234 11.93 -3.48 -22.13
CA THR A 234 10.85 -4.30 -22.69
C THR A 234 9.53 -3.75 -22.23
N VAL A 235 8.62 -3.49 -23.15
CA VAL A 235 7.24 -3.09 -22.86
C VAL A 235 6.29 -4.12 -23.47
N LYS A 236 5.42 -4.69 -22.65
CA LYS A 236 4.34 -5.58 -23.08
C LYS A 236 3.01 -4.94 -22.74
N VAL A 237 2.07 -5.03 -23.66
CA VAL A 237 0.69 -4.57 -23.44
C VAL A 237 -0.25 -5.76 -23.36
N VAL A 238 -0.94 -5.91 -22.24
CA VAL A 238 -2.03 -6.89 -22.07
C VAL A 238 -3.27 -6.30 -22.73
N PRO A 239 -3.74 -6.86 -23.87
CA PRO A 239 -4.88 -6.28 -24.57
C PRO A 239 -6.19 -6.50 -23.81
N ASP A 240 -7.16 -5.62 -24.03
CA ASP A 240 -8.50 -5.72 -23.42
C ASP A 240 -9.23 -7.04 -23.74
N THR A 241 -8.80 -7.74 -24.79
CA THR A 241 -9.35 -9.05 -25.21
C THR A 241 -8.68 -10.24 -24.52
N ALA A 242 -7.64 -10.03 -23.72
CA ALA A 242 -6.94 -11.11 -23.04
C ALA A 242 -7.81 -11.75 -21.95
N ASP A 243 -7.76 -13.08 -21.86
CA ASP A 243 -8.33 -13.78 -20.71
C ASP A 243 -7.37 -13.64 -19.51
N LEU A 244 -7.79 -12.89 -18.51
CA LEU A 244 -6.96 -12.55 -17.37
C LEU A 244 -6.98 -13.64 -16.28
N GLY A 245 -8.03 -14.42 -16.19
CA GLY A 245 -8.28 -15.36 -15.11
C GLY A 245 -8.54 -14.64 -13.78
N TYR A 246 -7.54 -13.96 -13.24
CA TYR A 246 -7.66 -13.14 -12.02
C TYR A 246 -7.25 -11.69 -12.33
N PRO A 247 -8.08 -10.68 -12.02
CA PRO A 247 -7.76 -9.28 -12.32
C PRO A 247 -6.67 -8.72 -11.40
N PRO A 248 -5.72 -7.95 -11.93
CA PRO A 248 -4.77 -7.22 -11.10
C PRO A 248 -5.50 -6.10 -10.34
N MET A 249 -5.38 -6.11 -9.01
CA MET A 249 -6.10 -5.14 -8.17
C MET A 249 -5.32 -3.83 -8.00
N GLN A 250 -4.00 -3.84 -8.24
CA GLN A 250 -3.12 -2.70 -8.05
C GLN A 250 -1.83 -2.86 -8.86
N GLY A 251 -1.15 -1.73 -9.13
CA GLY A 251 0.19 -1.71 -9.68
C GLY A 251 1.23 -2.17 -8.66
N PHE A 252 2.35 -2.68 -9.16
CA PHE A 252 3.51 -3.01 -8.33
C PHE A 252 4.80 -3.02 -9.15
N THR A 253 5.91 -2.86 -8.43
CA THR A 253 7.26 -2.94 -9.01
C THR A 253 8.08 -3.98 -8.24
N ILE A 254 8.76 -4.87 -8.96
CA ILE A 254 9.72 -5.83 -8.42
C ILE A 254 11.13 -5.34 -8.74
N LEU A 255 11.98 -5.27 -7.73
CA LEU A 255 13.36 -4.79 -7.82
C LEU A 255 14.31 -5.94 -7.52
N ASP A 256 15.20 -6.28 -8.47
CA ASP A 256 16.25 -7.31 -8.35
C ASP A 256 15.76 -8.66 -7.80
N ASP A 257 14.47 -8.99 -7.99
CA ASP A 257 13.82 -10.20 -7.45
C ASP A 257 13.90 -10.33 -5.91
N ASN A 258 14.14 -9.20 -5.22
CA ASN A 258 14.33 -9.14 -3.77
C ASN A 258 13.35 -8.23 -3.05
N VAL A 259 12.81 -7.24 -3.73
CA VAL A 259 11.93 -6.22 -3.15
C VAL A 259 10.72 -6.03 -4.04
N VAL A 260 9.55 -5.95 -3.44
CA VAL A 260 8.32 -5.55 -4.13
C VAL A 260 7.82 -4.23 -3.56
N LEU A 261 7.56 -3.29 -4.44
CA LEU A 261 6.89 -2.03 -4.14
C LEU A 261 5.45 -2.17 -4.64
N ALA A 262 4.51 -2.40 -3.73
CA ALA A 262 3.08 -2.50 -4.07
C ALA A 262 2.42 -1.13 -3.94
N GLU A 263 1.82 -0.65 -5.03
CA GLU A 263 1.24 0.69 -5.13
C GLU A 263 -0.26 0.62 -4.84
N SER A 264 -0.63 0.77 -3.58
CA SER A 264 -2.01 1.01 -3.14
C SER A 264 -2.12 2.42 -2.58
N MET A 265 -3.27 2.78 -2.00
CA MET A 265 -3.41 4.07 -1.28
C MET A 265 -2.34 4.24 -0.20
N ASP A 266 -1.89 3.14 0.41
CA ASP A 266 -0.72 3.07 1.29
C ASP A 266 0.34 2.23 0.60
N ALA A 267 1.36 2.87 0.05
CA ALA A 267 2.48 2.20 -0.59
C ALA A 267 3.18 1.24 0.39
N THR A 268 3.45 0.03 -0.06
CA THR A 268 4.00 -1.04 0.78
C THR A 268 5.27 -1.59 0.16
N ILE A 269 6.32 -1.74 0.96
CA ILE A 269 7.58 -2.37 0.56
C ILE A 269 7.62 -3.78 1.16
N LEU A 270 7.68 -4.80 0.33
CA LEU A 270 7.72 -6.21 0.72
C LEU A 270 9.11 -6.78 0.41
N ARG A 271 9.71 -7.48 1.38
CA ARG A 271 11.04 -8.09 1.23
C ARG A 271 11.05 -9.57 1.60
N ASP A 272 9.95 -10.10 2.12
CA ASP A 272 9.87 -11.49 2.45
C ASP A 272 9.76 -12.35 1.18
N ARG A 273 10.43 -13.49 1.21
CA ARG A 273 10.55 -14.40 0.04
C ARG A 273 9.19 -14.83 -0.50
N LYS A 274 8.23 -15.10 0.37
CA LYS A 274 6.88 -15.54 -0.03
C LYS A 274 6.14 -14.49 -0.83
N SER A 275 6.20 -13.23 -0.39
CA SER A 275 5.61 -12.08 -1.10
C SER A 275 6.31 -11.86 -2.43
N VAL A 276 7.65 -11.85 -2.46
CA VAL A 276 8.42 -11.68 -3.70
C VAL A 276 8.08 -12.78 -4.70
N ASP A 277 8.08 -14.05 -4.29
CA ASP A 277 7.72 -15.18 -5.16
C ASP A 277 6.27 -15.09 -5.66
N PHE A 278 5.34 -14.59 -4.84
CA PHE A 278 3.94 -14.37 -5.27
C PHE A 278 3.86 -13.32 -6.37
N TYR A 279 4.43 -12.13 -6.15
CA TYR A 279 4.39 -11.04 -7.12
C TYR A 279 5.18 -11.36 -8.39
N THR A 280 6.26 -12.14 -8.29
CA THR A 280 7.01 -12.64 -9.45
C THR A 280 6.13 -13.53 -10.33
N ARG A 281 5.48 -14.56 -9.75
CA ARG A 281 4.55 -15.41 -10.51
C ARG A 281 3.39 -14.62 -11.09
N PHE A 282 2.92 -13.62 -10.35
CA PHE A 282 1.82 -12.77 -10.79
C PHE A 282 2.26 -11.90 -11.99
N PHE A 283 3.45 -11.33 -11.95
CA PHE A 283 4.04 -10.60 -13.07
C PHE A 283 4.19 -11.50 -14.30
N ASP A 284 4.82 -12.66 -14.15
CA ASP A 284 5.08 -13.61 -15.24
C ASP A 284 3.76 -14.08 -15.90
N GLN A 285 2.72 -14.26 -15.11
CA GLN A 285 1.39 -14.61 -15.60
C GLN A 285 0.84 -13.56 -16.55
N TYR A 286 1.00 -12.27 -16.26
CA TYR A 286 0.51 -11.23 -17.15
C TYR A 286 1.50 -10.89 -18.27
N ALA A 287 2.79 -11.00 -18.03
CA ALA A 287 3.80 -10.88 -19.06
C ALA A 287 3.59 -11.90 -20.21
N SER A 288 3.15 -13.11 -19.86
CA SER A 288 2.82 -14.16 -20.86
C SER A 288 1.57 -13.87 -21.70
N ARG A 289 0.70 -12.96 -21.22
CA ARG A 289 -0.52 -12.52 -21.93
C ARG A 289 -0.34 -11.22 -22.69
N GLY A 290 0.74 -10.51 -22.40
CA GLY A 290 1.09 -9.27 -23.07
C GLY A 290 1.63 -9.53 -24.48
N VAL A 291 1.33 -8.60 -25.39
CA VAL A 291 1.90 -8.58 -26.74
C VAL A 291 3.13 -7.68 -26.78
N ASP A 292 4.12 -8.08 -27.58
CA ASP A 292 5.35 -7.30 -27.79
C ASP A 292 5.21 -6.36 -29.01
N ASP A 293 4.36 -6.70 -29.98
CA ASP A 293 4.01 -5.80 -31.08
C ASP A 293 3.00 -4.76 -30.59
N LEU A 294 3.49 -3.60 -30.22
CA LEU A 294 2.70 -2.52 -29.65
C LEU A 294 2.02 -1.66 -30.70
N GLU A 295 2.52 -1.66 -31.94
CA GLU A 295 2.08 -0.75 -32.99
C GLU A 295 0.57 -0.74 -33.20
N PRO A 296 -0.14 -1.89 -33.34
CA PRO A 296 -1.59 -1.89 -33.58
C PRO A 296 -2.38 -1.21 -32.45
N ILE A 297 -1.94 -1.38 -31.19
CA ILE A 297 -2.59 -0.80 -30.01
C ILE A 297 -2.28 0.69 -29.96
N LEU A 298 -1.00 1.07 -30.00
CA LEU A 298 -0.58 2.46 -29.86
C LEU A 298 -1.11 3.32 -31.00
N SER A 299 -1.08 2.84 -32.26
CA SER A 299 -1.62 3.55 -33.42
C SER A 299 -3.10 3.88 -33.28
N ARG A 300 -3.89 2.92 -32.78
CA ARG A 300 -5.31 3.14 -32.48
C ARG A 300 -5.53 4.28 -31.49
N TYR A 301 -4.78 4.33 -30.37
CA TYR A 301 -4.90 5.38 -29.38
C TYR A 301 -4.32 6.72 -29.85
N LYS A 302 -3.27 6.72 -30.64
CA LYS A 302 -2.76 7.94 -31.30
C LYS A 302 -3.83 8.55 -32.20
N THR A 303 -4.46 7.77 -33.05
CA THR A 303 -5.56 8.23 -33.93
C THR A 303 -6.71 8.80 -33.08
N LEU A 304 -7.16 8.05 -32.06
CA LEU A 304 -8.22 8.50 -31.15
C LEU A 304 -7.91 9.87 -30.51
N TYR A 305 -6.70 10.02 -29.97
CA TYR A 305 -6.34 11.25 -29.26
C TYR A 305 -6.02 12.40 -30.20
N ALA A 306 -5.52 12.16 -31.40
CA ALA A 306 -5.37 13.15 -32.44
C ALA A 306 -6.74 13.70 -32.87
N ASP A 307 -7.73 12.84 -33.07
CA ASP A 307 -9.09 13.25 -33.42
C ASP A 307 -9.78 14.04 -32.30
N LEU A 308 -9.61 13.61 -31.06
CA LEU A 308 -10.15 14.30 -29.89
C LEU A 308 -9.47 15.65 -29.62
N ALA A 309 -8.22 15.84 -30.04
CA ALA A 309 -7.48 17.07 -29.88
C ALA A 309 -7.80 18.12 -30.94
N ARG A 310 -8.45 17.73 -32.06
CA ARG A 310 -8.86 18.71 -33.11
C ARG A 310 -9.88 19.67 -32.55
N PRO A 311 -9.72 21.00 -32.80
CA PRO A 311 -10.76 21.95 -32.46
C PRO A 311 -12.07 21.54 -33.16
N ARG A 312 -13.14 21.42 -32.40
CA ARG A 312 -14.48 21.33 -33.02
C ARG A 312 -14.72 22.68 -33.67
N GLY A 313 -14.75 22.73 -34.99
CA GLY A 313 -15.14 23.92 -35.71
C GLY A 313 -16.52 24.35 -35.17
N ASP A 314 -16.59 25.61 -34.70
CA ASP A 314 -17.84 26.22 -34.34
C ASP A 314 -18.72 26.22 -35.60
N GLY A 315 -19.72 25.32 -35.63
CA GLY A 315 -20.75 25.27 -36.66
C GLY A 315 -21.88 26.25 -36.34
#